data_5815959936b34ef7dcaf4af1081f2d86
#
_entry.id   5815959936b34ef7dcaf4af1081f2d86
#
_cell.length_a   1.000
_cell.length_b   1.000
_cell.length_c   1.000
_cell.angle_alpha   90.00
_cell.angle_beta   90.00
_cell.angle_gamma   90.00
#
_symmetry.space_group_name_H-M   'P 1'
#
loop_
_entity.id
_entity.type
_entity.pdbx_description
1 polymer ?
#
loop_
_entity_poly.entity_id
_entity_poly.type
_entity_poly.pdbx_seq_one_letter_code
_entity_poly.pdbx_strand_id
1 'polypeptide(L)'
;NDYSLFSKLDGNRNINEAHLSRLKKSIQEESLCVPIIVNEKHQIIDGQHRFECWKTLMLSVYYVVVEGYGLKQVQRINANTMNWKLADYAESYCDLGNKDYCKYKEFKAKYGLGDYESISMLQGDLGSGKNFENFRNGLFQVNRWKKACDQAEQIVRISEFYDGYK
;
A
#
# COMPACT_ATOMS: atom_id res chain seq x y z
N ASN A 1 -24.01 8.37 17.13
CA ASN A 1 -22.68 8.94 16.87
C ASN A 1 -22.84 10.41 16.52
N ASP A 2 -22.24 11.31 17.29
CA ASP A 2 -22.28 12.73 16.99
C ASP A 2 -21.02 13.11 16.17
N TYR A 3 -21.16 13.11 14.85
CA TYR A 3 -20.07 13.49 13.94
C TYR A 3 -19.84 15.01 13.90
N SER A 4 -20.80 15.82 14.40
CA SER A 4 -20.68 17.28 14.41
C SER A 4 -19.65 17.80 15.42
N LEU A 5 -19.23 16.93 16.35
CA LEU A 5 -18.15 17.22 17.30
C LEU A 5 -16.82 17.49 16.58
N PHE A 6 -16.60 16.88 15.42
CA PHE A 6 -15.32 16.92 14.69
C PHE A 6 -15.35 17.90 13.55
N SER A 7 -14.25 18.61 13.36
CA SER A 7 -14.08 19.55 12.25
C SER A 7 -12.76 19.30 11.50
N LYS A 8 -12.72 19.72 10.23
CA LYS A 8 -11.48 19.75 9.46
C LYS A 8 -10.59 20.87 9.96
N LEU A 9 -9.31 20.61 10.11
CA LEU A 9 -8.33 21.66 10.37
C LEU A 9 -8.07 22.45 9.09
N ASP A 10 -8.10 23.80 9.18
CA ASP A 10 -7.79 24.69 8.06
C ASP A 10 -6.37 24.45 7.54
N GLY A 11 -6.22 24.45 6.22
CA GLY A 11 -4.94 24.14 5.56
C GLY A 11 -4.61 22.65 5.45
N ASN A 12 -5.41 21.75 6.01
CA ASN A 12 -5.24 20.32 5.75
C ASN A 12 -5.64 19.97 4.30
N ARG A 13 -5.00 18.94 3.71
CA ARG A 13 -5.26 18.51 2.34
C ARG A 13 -6.73 18.16 2.10
N ASN A 14 -7.15 18.24 0.84
CA ASN A 14 -8.51 17.83 0.45
C ASN A 14 -8.65 16.30 0.48
N ILE A 15 -9.90 15.85 0.63
CA ILE A 15 -10.24 14.44 0.54
C ILE A 15 -9.98 13.95 -0.90
N ASN A 16 -9.34 12.78 -1.02
CA ASN A 16 -9.14 12.10 -2.29
C ASN A 16 -10.21 11.01 -2.42
N GLU A 17 -11.14 11.18 -3.36
CA GLU A 17 -12.30 10.31 -3.54
C GLU A 17 -11.91 8.87 -3.92
N ALA A 18 -10.89 8.70 -4.76
CA ALA A 18 -10.40 7.37 -5.12
C ALA A 18 -9.79 6.62 -3.94
N HIS A 19 -9.07 7.35 -3.06
CA HIS A 19 -8.56 6.78 -1.81
C HIS A 19 -9.69 6.47 -0.83
N LEU A 20 -10.67 7.39 -0.72
CA LEU A 20 -11.85 7.21 0.15
C LEU A 20 -12.63 5.94 -0.22
N SER A 21 -12.88 5.73 -1.52
CA SER A 21 -13.60 4.56 -2.02
C SER A 21 -12.89 3.24 -1.69
N ARG A 22 -11.56 3.17 -1.86
CA ARG A 22 -10.76 1.99 -1.50
C ARG A 22 -10.77 1.74 0.01
N LEU A 23 -10.57 2.79 0.80
CA LEU A 23 -10.58 2.69 2.25
C LEU A 23 -11.94 2.27 2.80
N LYS A 24 -13.03 2.78 2.20
CA LYS A 24 -14.40 2.39 2.56
C LYS A 24 -14.63 0.90 2.35
N LYS A 25 -14.20 0.36 1.19
CA LYS A 25 -14.26 -1.09 0.91
C LYS A 25 -13.48 -1.90 1.93
N SER A 26 -12.24 -1.48 2.23
CA SER A 26 -11.40 -2.14 3.23
C SER A 26 -12.03 -2.15 4.63
N ILE A 27 -12.63 -1.03 5.06
CA ILE A 27 -13.32 -0.93 6.36
C ILE A 27 -14.56 -1.84 6.42
N GLN A 28 -15.25 -2.03 5.29
CA GLN A 28 -16.40 -2.94 5.20
C GLN A 28 -15.98 -4.41 5.25
N GLU A 29 -14.82 -4.75 4.69
CA GLU A 29 -14.25 -6.11 4.74
C GLU A 29 -13.71 -6.42 6.14
N GLU A 30 -12.93 -5.51 6.71
CA GLU A 30 -12.39 -5.63 8.05
C GLU A 30 -12.18 -4.24 8.66
N SER A 31 -12.92 -3.92 9.72
CA SER A 31 -12.76 -2.63 10.41
C SER A 31 -11.60 -2.69 11.40
N LEU A 32 -10.48 -2.12 11.01
CA LEU A 32 -9.37 -1.88 11.93
C LEU A 32 -9.70 -0.66 12.82
N CYS A 33 -9.70 -0.84 14.13
CA CYS A 33 -9.97 0.20 15.12
C CYS A 33 -8.75 1.13 15.29
N VAL A 34 -8.27 1.75 14.20
CA VAL A 34 -7.18 2.73 14.22
C VAL A 34 -7.75 4.11 14.50
N PRO A 35 -7.52 4.71 15.68
CA PRO A 35 -8.12 5.98 16.04
C PRO A 35 -7.65 7.11 15.13
N ILE A 36 -8.49 8.14 14.94
CA ILE A 36 -8.06 9.43 14.41
C ILE A 36 -7.38 10.24 15.50
N ILE A 37 -6.51 11.15 15.12
CA ILE A 37 -5.89 12.10 16.04
C ILE A 37 -6.59 13.45 15.88
N VAL A 38 -7.01 14.03 16.98
CA VAL A 38 -7.65 15.36 17.04
C VAL A 38 -6.93 16.23 18.05
N ASN A 39 -7.06 17.55 17.92
CA ASN A 39 -6.62 18.47 18.96
C ASN A 39 -7.72 18.73 20.02
N GLU A 40 -7.45 19.59 20.98
CA GLU A 40 -8.38 19.98 22.05
C GLU A 40 -9.68 20.63 21.57
N LYS A 41 -9.71 21.10 20.30
CA LYS A 41 -10.89 21.65 19.62
C LYS A 41 -11.60 20.62 18.74
N HIS A 42 -11.23 19.34 18.85
CA HIS A 42 -11.69 18.22 18.00
C HIS A 42 -11.47 18.47 16.50
N GLN A 43 -10.47 19.27 16.14
CA GLN A 43 -10.04 19.41 14.75
C GLN A 43 -9.16 18.24 14.37
N ILE A 44 -9.45 17.62 13.21
CA ILE A 44 -8.79 16.39 12.78
C ILE A 44 -7.37 16.68 12.30
N ILE A 45 -6.39 16.16 13.03
CA ILE A 45 -4.96 16.26 12.75
C ILE A 45 -4.52 15.12 11.81
N ASP A 46 -4.92 13.88 12.10
CA ASP A 46 -4.71 12.72 11.24
C ASP A 46 -5.96 11.85 11.15
N GLY A 47 -6.10 11.15 10.02
CA GLY A 47 -7.20 10.21 9.79
C GLY A 47 -8.46 10.81 9.19
N GLN A 48 -8.40 11.97 8.51
CA GLN A 48 -9.58 12.59 7.89
C GLN A 48 -10.32 11.65 6.91
N HIS A 49 -9.61 10.81 6.13
CA HIS A 49 -10.27 9.84 5.25
C HIS A 49 -10.96 8.74 6.05
N ARG A 50 -10.38 8.27 7.17
CA ARG A 50 -11.03 7.30 8.08
C ARG A 50 -12.31 7.88 8.68
N PHE A 51 -12.25 9.13 9.12
CA PHE A 51 -13.41 9.84 9.66
C PHE A 51 -14.55 9.93 8.65
N GLU A 52 -14.28 10.32 7.41
CA GLU A 52 -15.29 10.41 6.36
C GLU A 52 -15.87 9.02 5.99
N CYS A 53 -15.05 7.97 6.00
CA CYS A 53 -15.54 6.61 5.83
C CYS A 53 -16.50 6.20 6.97
N TRP A 54 -16.09 6.41 8.23
CA TRP A 54 -16.94 6.06 9.38
C TRP A 54 -18.23 6.86 9.40
N LYS A 55 -18.19 8.14 9.09
CA LYS A 55 -19.38 9.00 8.96
C LYS A 55 -20.31 8.47 7.88
N THR A 56 -19.80 8.13 6.70
CA THR A 56 -20.60 7.60 5.59
C THR A 56 -21.20 6.23 5.89
N LEU A 57 -20.46 5.39 6.63
CA LEU A 57 -20.89 4.04 7.02
C LEU A 57 -21.68 4.01 8.34
N MET A 58 -21.90 5.17 8.96
CA MET A 58 -22.57 5.33 10.27
C MET A 58 -21.91 4.53 11.40
N LEU A 59 -20.59 4.38 11.36
CA LEU A 59 -19.79 3.65 12.34
C LEU A 59 -19.32 4.57 13.46
N SER A 60 -18.95 3.96 14.61
CA SER A 60 -18.37 4.69 15.73
C SER A 60 -17.01 5.28 15.40
N VAL A 61 -16.76 6.52 15.85
CA VAL A 61 -15.48 7.19 15.70
C VAL A 61 -14.60 6.90 16.90
N TYR A 62 -13.42 6.33 16.63
CA TYR A 62 -12.37 6.15 17.63
C TYR A 62 -11.35 7.28 17.49
N TYR A 63 -11.06 8.00 18.57
CA TYR A 63 -10.16 9.15 18.50
C TYR A 63 -9.30 9.32 19.76
N VAL A 64 -8.16 9.99 19.57
CA VAL A 64 -7.24 10.41 20.63
C VAL A 64 -7.12 11.93 20.56
N VAL A 65 -7.26 12.59 21.69
CA VAL A 65 -7.03 14.04 21.81
C VAL A 65 -5.57 14.31 22.15
N VAL A 66 -4.92 15.15 21.37
CA VAL A 66 -3.54 15.61 21.61
C VAL A 66 -3.52 17.13 21.61
N GLU A 67 -3.31 17.70 22.77
CA GLU A 67 -3.32 19.16 22.96
C GLU A 67 -2.18 19.86 22.21
N GLY A 68 -2.44 21.06 21.71
CA GLY A 68 -1.46 21.89 21.02
C GLY A 68 -1.09 21.45 19.60
N TYR A 69 -1.75 20.39 19.06
CA TYR A 69 -1.51 19.95 17.69
C TYR A 69 -2.29 20.83 16.70
N GLY A 70 -1.59 21.22 15.62
CA GLY A 70 -2.13 22.04 14.53
C GLY A 70 -1.52 21.66 13.18
N LEU A 71 -1.57 22.57 12.22
CA LEU A 71 -1.14 22.34 10.84
C LEU A 71 0.33 21.87 10.72
N LYS A 72 1.21 22.40 11.58
CA LYS A 72 2.63 22.00 11.59
C LYS A 72 2.79 20.50 11.89
N GLN A 73 2.01 19.98 12.82
CA GLN A 73 2.03 18.55 13.17
C GLN A 73 1.41 17.71 12.07
N VAL A 74 0.33 18.16 11.44
CA VAL A 74 -0.25 17.52 10.24
C VAL A 74 0.79 17.37 9.14
N GLN A 75 1.50 18.44 8.81
CA GLN A 75 2.56 18.42 7.80
C GLN A 75 3.67 17.43 8.16
N ARG A 76 4.10 17.43 9.43
CA ARG A 76 5.16 16.58 9.93
C ARG A 76 4.80 15.09 9.91
N ILE A 77 3.57 14.73 10.31
CA ILE A 77 3.05 13.35 10.23
C ILE A 77 3.02 12.88 8.78
N ASN A 78 2.44 13.69 7.88
CA ASN A 78 2.33 13.32 6.47
C ASN A 78 3.68 13.22 5.75
N ALA A 79 4.66 14.09 6.10
CA ALA A 79 5.99 14.04 5.49
C ALA A 79 6.78 12.78 5.86
N ASN A 80 6.50 12.18 7.01
CA ASN A 80 7.20 10.99 7.51
C ASN A 80 6.43 9.67 7.28
N THR A 81 5.26 9.72 6.65
CA THR A 81 4.50 8.51 6.32
C THR A 81 5.09 7.84 5.09
N MET A 82 5.61 6.63 5.25
CA MET A 82 6.06 5.78 4.15
C MET A 82 4.96 4.78 3.79
N ASN A 83 4.58 4.77 2.51
CA ASN A 83 3.72 3.71 1.99
C ASN A 83 4.55 2.46 1.71
N TRP A 84 4.03 1.29 2.03
CA TRP A 84 4.66 0.02 1.68
C TRP A 84 4.91 -0.09 0.18
N LYS A 85 6.15 -0.41 -0.16
CA LYS A 85 6.56 -0.78 -1.52
C LYS A 85 6.31 -2.27 -1.75
N LEU A 86 6.36 -2.73 -2.99
CA LEU A 86 6.21 -4.17 -3.29
C LEU A 86 7.28 -5.01 -2.59
N ALA A 87 8.48 -4.47 -2.40
CA ALA A 87 9.54 -5.13 -1.64
C ALA A 87 9.16 -5.40 -0.18
N ASP A 88 8.47 -4.46 0.47
CA ASP A 88 8.04 -4.60 1.88
C ASP A 88 7.00 -5.71 2.04
N TYR A 89 6.05 -5.79 1.09
CA TYR A 89 5.09 -6.89 1.04
C TYR A 89 5.78 -8.25 0.80
N ALA A 90 6.76 -8.28 -0.13
CA ALA A 90 7.50 -9.50 -0.42
C ALA A 90 8.30 -10.00 0.79
N GLU A 91 8.95 -9.09 1.51
CA GLU A 91 9.67 -9.40 2.76
C GLU A 91 8.71 -10.00 3.78
N SER A 92 7.65 -9.27 4.10
CA SER A 92 6.65 -9.66 5.09
C SER A 92 6.05 -11.05 4.81
N TYR A 93 5.60 -11.31 3.57
CA TYR A 93 5.03 -12.62 3.24
C TYR A 93 6.09 -13.74 3.19
N CYS A 94 7.33 -13.44 2.80
CA CYS A 94 8.41 -14.42 2.87
C CYS A 94 8.73 -14.78 4.32
N ASP A 95 8.77 -13.82 5.25
CA ASP A 95 8.99 -14.03 6.68
C ASP A 95 7.86 -14.86 7.32
N LEU A 96 6.63 -14.71 6.82
CA LEU A 96 5.49 -15.55 7.17
C LEU A 96 5.54 -16.96 6.56
N GLY A 97 6.62 -17.30 5.85
CA GLY A 97 6.84 -18.63 5.26
C GLY A 97 6.20 -18.87 3.90
N ASN A 98 5.71 -17.81 3.22
CA ASN A 98 5.15 -17.96 1.88
C ASN A 98 6.28 -18.16 0.86
N LYS A 99 6.42 -19.41 0.38
CA LYS A 99 7.50 -19.82 -0.53
C LYS A 99 7.51 -19.09 -1.88
N ASP A 100 6.36 -18.64 -2.37
CA ASP A 100 6.28 -17.95 -3.65
C ASP A 100 6.85 -16.54 -3.58
N TYR A 101 6.70 -15.85 -2.45
CA TYR A 101 7.35 -14.56 -2.23
C TYR A 101 8.86 -14.69 -2.00
N CYS A 102 9.31 -15.77 -1.34
CA CYS A 102 10.74 -16.05 -1.23
C CYS A 102 11.37 -16.31 -2.62
N LYS A 103 10.68 -17.08 -3.48
CA LYS A 103 11.10 -17.28 -4.88
C LYS A 103 11.12 -15.97 -5.68
N TYR A 104 10.14 -15.09 -5.48
CA TYR A 104 10.14 -13.77 -6.10
C TYR A 104 11.38 -12.97 -5.70
N LYS A 105 11.72 -12.93 -4.40
CA LYS A 105 12.93 -12.25 -3.90
C LYS A 105 14.19 -12.83 -4.52
N GLU A 106 14.31 -14.15 -4.54
CA GLU A 106 15.43 -14.87 -5.17
C GLU A 106 15.55 -14.53 -6.66
N PHE A 107 14.45 -14.61 -7.40
CA PHE A 107 14.37 -14.31 -8.82
C PHE A 107 14.81 -12.87 -9.12
N LYS A 108 14.27 -11.90 -8.39
CA LYS A 108 14.58 -10.49 -8.55
C LYS A 108 16.05 -10.20 -8.23
N ALA A 109 16.60 -10.77 -7.16
CA ALA A 109 18.00 -10.61 -6.78
C ALA A 109 18.95 -11.24 -7.82
N LYS A 110 18.59 -12.42 -8.35
CA LYS A 110 19.41 -13.13 -9.33
C LYS A 110 19.51 -12.39 -10.67
N TYR A 111 18.41 -11.84 -11.17
CA TYR A 111 18.35 -11.29 -12.54
C TYR A 111 18.37 -9.76 -12.59
N GLY A 112 18.26 -9.06 -11.44
CA GLY A 112 18.29 -7.59 -11.37
C GLY A 112 17.11 -6.93 -12.09
N LEU A 113 15.96 -7.61 -12.22
CA LEU A 113 14.77 -7.12 -12.88
C LEU A 113 13.92 -6.25 -11.94
N GLY A 114 13.08 -5.38 -12.52
CA GLY A 114 12.11 -4.58 -11.79
C GLY A 114 10.99 -5.44 -11.18
N ASP A 115 10.17 -4.81 -10.33
CA ASP A 115 9.04 -5.51 -9.67
C ASP A 115 7.99 -5.96 -10.67
N TYR A 116 7.69 -5.09 -11.66
CA TYR A 116 6.69 -5.37 -12.69
C TYR A 116 7.07 -6.59 -13.53
N GLU A 117 8.29 -6.59 -14.06
CA GLU A 117 8.83 -7.65 -14.88
C GLU A 117 8.89 -8.97 -14.12
N SER A 118 9.39 -8.94 -12.88
CA SER A 118 9.52 -10.12 -12.04
C SER A 118 8.16 -10.75 -11.71
N ILE A 119 7.17 -9.96 -11.30
CA ILE A 119 5.81 -10.44 -10.99
C ILE A 119 5.15 -11.01 -12.24
N SER A 120 5.21 -10.28 -13.37
CA SER A 120 4.58 -10.68 -14.62
C SER A 120 5.16 -11.97 -15.18
N MET A 121 6.48 -12.12 -15.15
CA MET A 121 7.15 -13.34 -15.61
C MET A 121 6.82 -14.54 -14.75
N LEU A 122 6.83 -14.40 -13.43
CA LEU A 122 6.60 -15.49 -12.49
C LEU A 122 5.15 -15.96 -12.49
N GLN A 123 4.19 -15.04 -12.60
CA GLN A 123 2.77 -15.38 -12.72
C GLN A 123 2.38 -15.84 -14.13
N GLY A 124 3.01 -15.24 -15.14
CA GLY A 124 2.76 -15.55 -16.55
C GLY A 124 1.60 -14.81 -17.17
N ASP A 125 1.16 -13.73 -16.56
CA ASP A 125 0.12 -12.85 -17.07
C ASP A 125 0.67 -11.43 -17.26
N LEU A 126 0.68 -10.97 -18.51
CA LEU A 126 1.25 -9.68 -18.87
C LEU A 126 0.22 -8.57 -18.57
N GLY A 127 0.40 -7.92 -17.43
CA GLY A 127 -0.08 -6.54 -17.32
C GLY A 127 -1.48 -6.31 -16.77
N SER A 128 -2.07 -7.20 -15.99
CA SER A 128 -3.28 -6.85 -15.27
C SER A 128 -2.96 -6.17 -13.93
N GLY A 129 -3.58 -5.01 -13.66
CA GLY A 129 -3.48 -4.34 -12.35
C GLY A 129 -3.88 -5.26 -11.18
N LYS A 130 -4.65 -6.31 -11.47
CA LYS A 130 -5.05 -7.38 -10.55
C LYS A 130 -3.84 -8.16 -10.00
N ASN A 131 -2.76 -8.32 -10.78
CA ASN A 131 -1.55 -9.02 -10.33
C ASN A 131 -0.87 -8.29 -9.17
N PHE A 132 -0.82 -6.97 -9.20
CA PHE A 132 -0.26 -6.17 -8.12
C PHE A 132 -1.18 -6.12 -6.90
N GLU A 133 -2.48 -6.14 -7.10
CA GLU A 133 -3.45 -6.25 -6.00
C GLU A 133 -3.30 -7.61 -5.31
N ASN A 134 -3.28 -8.71 -6.06
CA ASN A 134 -3.02 -10.05 -5.54
C ASN A 134 -1.68 -10.13 -4.81
N PHE A 135 -0.63 -9.50 -5.36
CA PHE A 135 0.68 -9.46 -4.71
C PHE A 135 0.64 -8.76 -3.36
N ARG A 136 -0.07 -7.62 -3.24
CA ARG A 136 -0.23 -6.91 -1.96
C ARG A 136 -1.09 -7.67 -0.95
N ASN A 137 -2.03 -8.48 -1.43
CA ASN A 137 -2.98 -9.24 -0.62
C ASN A 137 -2.50 -10.66 -0.25
N GLY A 138 -1.24 -11.01 -0.50
CA GLY A 138 -0.71 -12.33 -0.16
C GLY A 138 -1.13 -13.47 -1.10
N LEU A 139 -1.76 -13.15 -2.23
CA LEU A 139 -2.33 -14.11 -3.19
C LEU A 139 -1.41 -14.35 -4.40
N PHE A 140 -0.17 -13.87 -4.32
CA PHE A 140 0.81 -14.09 -5.38
C PHE A 140 1.22 -15.56 -5.45
N GLN A 141 1.28 -16.11 -6.68
CA GLN A 141 1.69 -17.48 -6.96
C GLN A 141 2.70 -17.52 -8.10
N VAL A 142 3.72 -18.35 -7.94
CA VAL A 142 4.74 -18.61 -8.97
C VAL A 142 4.28 -19.77 -9.85
N ASN A 143 3.69 -19.45 -11.00
CA ASN A 143 3.11 -20.44 -11.92
C ASN A 143 4.09 -20.93 -13.00
N ARG A 144 5.15 -20.14 -13.30
CA ARG A 144 6.00 -20.36 -14.48
C ARG A 144 7.49 -20.24 -14.18
N TRP A 145 7.96 -20.76 -13.03
CA TRP A 145 9.34 -20.59 -12.58
C TRP A 145 10.38 -20.85 -13.67
N LYS A 146 10.36 -22.05 -14.29
CA LYS A 146 11.35 -22.42 -15.32
C LYS A 146 11.31 -21.47 -16.50
N LYS A 147 10.12 -21.19 -17.04
CA LYS A 147 9.97 -20.28 -18.20
C LYS A 147 10.39 -18.84 -17.86
N ALA A 148 10.08 -18.38 -16.65
CA ALA A 148 10.51 -17.06 -16.18
C ALA A 148 12.05 -16.97 -16.09
N CYS A 149 12.70 -18.02 -15.57
CA CYS A 149 14.16 -18.08 -15.55
C CYS A 149 14.77 -18.05 -16.95
N ASP A 150 14.25 -18.86 -17.89
CA ASP A 150 14.73 -18.90 -19.27
C ASP A 150 14.59 -17.52 -19.96
N GLN A 151 13.46 -16.85 -19.75
CA GLN A 151 13.21 -15.50 -20.27
C GLN A 151 14.13 -14.45 -19.64
N ALA A 152 14.30 -14.49 -18.32
CA ALA A 152 15.18 -13.56 -17.61
C ALA A 152 16.64 -13.70 -18.04
N GLU A 153 17.12 -14.93 -18.27
CA GLU A 153 18.46 -15.19 -18.79
C GLU A 153 18.66 -14.61 -20.19
N GLN A 154 17.65 -14.69 -21.04
CA GLN A 154 17.70 -14.04 -22.37
C GLN A 154 17.78 -12.52 -22.26
N ILE A 155 16.99 -11.89 -21.35
CA ILE A 155 17.02 -10.45 -21.14
C ILE A 155 18.40 -10.02 -20.62
N VAL A 156 18.96 -10.74 -19.66
CA VAL A 156 20.30 -10.44 -19.12
C VAL A 156 21.34 -10.49 -20.23
N ARG A 157 21.34 -11.54 -21.07
CA ARG A 157 22.27 -11.66 -22.22
C ARG A 157 22.12 -10.49 -23.20
N ILE A 158 20.87 -10.12 -23.54
CA ILE A 158 20.64 -8.98 -24.46
C ILE A 158 21.11 -7.67 -23.83
N SER A 159 20.91 -7.47 -22.53
CA SER A 159 21.33 -6.26 -21.83
C SER A 159 22.83 -6.07 -21.72
N GLU A 160 23.63 -7.12 -21.96
CA GLU A 160 25.08 -7.03 -22.06
C GLU A 160 25.53 -6.32 -23.36
N PHE A 161 24.67 -6.33 -24.40
CA PHE A 161 24.95 -5.72 -25.69
C PHE A 161 24.27 -4.37 -25.90
N TYR A 162 23.21 -4.09 -25.16
CA TYR A 162 22.41 -2.87 -25.35
C TYR A 162 22.16 -2.19 -24.00
N ASP A 163 22.73 -1.01 -23.81
CA ASP A 163 22.50 -0.19 -22.63
C ASP A 163 21.02 0.18 -22.51
N GLY A 164 20.45 0.02 -21.31
CA GLY A 164 19.06 0.37 -21.00
C GLY A 164 18.00 -0.65 -21.44
N TYR A 165 18.38 -1.86 -21.81
CA TYR A 165 17.43 -2.91 -22.21
C TYR A 165 16.67 -3.55 -21.02
N LYS A 166 17.14 -3.34 -19.78
CA LYS A 166 16.48 -3.86 -18.55
C LYS A 166 15.34 -3.01 -18.09
#